data_804257db6bfc0da03e8fe64c3a5587cf
#
_entry.id   804257db6bfc0da03e8fe64c3a5587cf
#
_cell.length_a   1.000
_cell.length_b   1.000
_cell.length_c   1.000
_cell.angle_alpha   90.00
_cell.angle_beta   90.00
_cell.angle_gamma   90.00
#
_symmetry.space_group_name_H-M   'P 1'
#
loop_
_entity.id
_entity.type
_entity.pdbx_description
1 polymer ?
#
loop_
_entity_poly.entity_id
_entity_poly.type
_entity_poly.pdbx_seq_one_letter_code
_entity_poly.pdbx_strand_id
1 'polypeptide(L)'
;MRIPALKLPIKRGALLALANWPVVVLQFIAEATFKILLAVPIVGGTFLVALALNEDVRQVLGEDLDLRQSATGVATSLMAHPIALTSFLLAIAIVVVGGSAFMFILKGGTLAVIVDAQRHAGPLERYPVRLALLRRASRTSVDVFLDGTRRLRQRFLRLGAFLLATYLVSGLLYLTVVVAGYRAVGEEGFLVGWTVIAALCSALLVGWLTLVNTGYLILQVVMAARDVSVRMAAREALRLLRVDTARMLGVFAVTVSLVGIATLASIVATAGLGLISFVPFVGLAVLPLQLLAWLLRGLMFQYLGLTSAGAYLSLYDAPGGAPVSASIAGGVPA
;
A
#
# COMPACT_ATOMS: atom_id res chain seq x y z
N MET A 1 -24.47 16.79 -17.88
CA MET A 1 -24.02 15.69 -17.02
C MET A 1 -23.62 16.29 -15.68
N ARG A 2 -24.45 16.17 -14.61
CA ARG A 2 -24.10 16.73 -13.29
C ARG A 2 -22.99 15.85 -12.70
N ILE A 3 -21.81 16.41 -12.50
CA ILE A 3 -20.71 15.74 -11.80
C ILE A 3 -21.25 15.32 -10.42
N PRO A 4 -21.34 14.02 -10.11
CA PRO A 4 -21.85 13.58 -8.83
C PRO A 4 -21.00 14.23 -7.74
N ALA A 5 -21.62 14.63 -6.64
CA ALA A 5 -20.98 15.37 -5.55
C ALA A 5 -19.92 14.49 -4.84
N LEU A 6 -18.77 14.28 -5.50
CA LEU A 6 -17.61 13.49 -5.01
C LEU A 6 -16.94 14.14 -3.80
N LYS A 7 -17.15 15.45 -3.65
CA LYS A 7 -16.57 16.24 -2.55
C LYS A 7 -16.98 15.72 -1.17
N LEU A 8 -18.23 15.26 -1.04
CA LEU A 8 -18.77 14.81 0.25
C LEU A 8 -18.13 13.51 0.75
N PRO A 9 -18.06 12.41 -0.03
CA PRO A 9 -17.44 11.16 0.41
C PRO A 9 -15.95 11.35 0.75
N ILE A 10 -15.21 12.09 -0.07
CA ILE A 10 -13.76 12.32 0.16
C ILE A 10 -13.55 13.17 1.41
N LYS A 11 -14.32 14.28 1.58
CA LYS A 11 -14.26 15.09 2.79
C LYS A 11 -14.58 14.26 4.03
N ARG A 12 -15.60 13.41 3.96
CA ARG A 12 -15.98 12.53 5.08
C ARG A 12 -14.86 11.54 5.40
N GLY A 13 -14.27 10.87 4.41
CA GLY A 13 -13.14 9.97 4.59
C GLY A 13 -11.93 10.67 5.22
N ALA A 14 -11.60 11.87 4.75
CA ALA A 14 -10.51 12.67 5.30
C ALA A 14 -10.75 13.05 6.77
N LEU A 15 -11.97 13.47 7.12
CA LEU A 15 -12.32 13.82 8.51
C LEU A 15 -12.33 12.59 9.43
N LEU A 16 -12.76 11.41 8.95
CA LEU A 16 -12.68 10.16 9.71
C LEU A 16 -11.23 9.74 9.97
N ALA A 17 -10.38 9.81 8.97
CA ALA A 17 -8.95 9.53 9.11
C ALA A 17 -8.28 10.52 10.09
N LEU A 18 -8.61 11.81 9.99
CA LEU A 18 -8.11 12.84 10.90
C LEU A 18 -8.57 12.62 12.34
N ALA A 19 -9.86 12.31 12.55
CA ALA A 19 -10.40 12.04 13.88
C ALA A 19 -9.74 10.81 14.56
N ASN A 20 -9.26 9.87 13.74
CA ASN A 20 -8.61 8.64 14.20
C ASN A 20 -7.12 8.60 13.81
N TRP A 21 -6.42 9.74 13.92
CA TRP A 21 -5.01 9.87 13.58
C TRP A 21 -4.08 8.85 14.27
N PRO A 22 -4.35 8.36 15.52
CA PRO A 22 -3.50 7.34 16.13
C PRO A 22 -3.44 6.04 15.31
N VAL A 23 -4.52 5.72 14.60
CA VAL A 23 -4.56 4.55 13.70
C VAL A 23 -3.66 4.79 12.47
N VAL A 24 -3.59 6.03 11.96
CA VAL A 24 -2.67 6.42 10.88
C VAL A 24 -1.21 6.20 11.32
N VAL A 25 -0.88 6.67 12.53
CA VAL A 25 0.47 6.51 13.11
C VAL A 25 0.78 5.03 13.33
N LEU A 26 -0.16 4.25 13.86
CA LEU A 26 0.01 2.82 14.06
C LEU A 26 0.32 2.08 12.77
N GLN A 27 -0.42 2.38 11.69
CA GLN A 27 -0.14 1.80 10.37
C GLN A 27 1.22 2.23 9.84
N PHE A 28 1.59 3.50 10.01
CA PHE A 28 2.89 3.99 9.61
C PHE A 28 4.03 3.27 10.33
N ILE A 29 3.95 3.13 11.66
CA ILE A 29 4.95 2.41 12.45
C ILE A 29 5.07 0.96 11.98
N ALA A 30 3.96 0.27 11.79
CA ALA A 30 3.96 -1.11 11.33
C ALA A 30 4.60 -1.26 9.93
N GLU A 31 4.28 -0.36 9.00
CA GLU A 31 4.88 -0.37 7.66
C GLU A 31 6.37 -0.03 7.70
N ALA A 32 6.78 0.95 8.51
CA ALA A 32 8.18 1.31 8.70
C ALA A 32 8.98 0.13 9.28
N THR A 33 8.44 -0.52 10.32
CA THR A 33 9.04 -1.73 10.92
C THR A 33 9.18 -2.84 9.89
N PHE A 34 8.14 -3.09 9.08
CA PHE A 34 8.21 -4.11 8.03
C PHE A 34 9.29 -3.80 6.99
N LYS A 35 9.40 -2.53 6.55
CA LYS A 35 10.45 -2.10 5.61
C LYS A 35 11.85 -2.27 6.20
N ILE A 36 12.04 -1.94 7.47
CA ILE A 36 13.32 -2.14 8.18
C ILE A 36 13.64 -3.63 8.28
N LEU A 37 12.68 -4.46 8.70
CA LEU A 37 12.85 -5.90 8.77
C LEU A 37 13.20 -6.53 7.41
N LEU A 38 12.64 -6.01 6.31
CA LEU A 38 12.95 -6.46 4.96
C LEU A 38 14.36 -6.02 4.51
N ALA A 39 14.81 -4.84 4.95
CA ALA A 39 16.15 -4.34 4.63
C ALA A 39 17.25 -5.21 5.27
N VAL A 40 17.01 -5.78 6.46
CA VAL A 40 18.00 -6.59 7.19
C VAL A 40 18.51 -7.78 6.37
N PRO A 41 17.68 -8.71 5.84
CA PRO A 41 18.20 -9.82 5.05
C PRO A 41 18.82 -9.37 3.72
N ILE A 42 18.33 -8.29 3.12
CA ILE A 42 18.89 -7.76 1.87
C ILE A 42 20.31 -7.21 2.11
N VAL A 43 20.45 -6.29 3.06
CA VAL A 43 21.75 -5.66 3.37
C VAL A 43 22.71 -6.68 3.99
N GLY A 44 22.22 -7.46 4.96
CA GLY A 44 23.02 -8.49 5.63
C GLY A 44 23.46 -9.62 4.68
N GLY A 45 22.58 -10.02 3.76
CA GLY A 45 22.89 -11.00 2.73
C GLY A 45 23.96 -10.49 1.77
N THR A 46 23.83 -9.26 1.29
CA THR A 46 24.86 -8.63 0.44
C THR A 46 26.21 -8.54 1.15
N PHE A 47 26.22 -8.16 2.42
CA PHE A 47 27.42 -8.10 3.25
C PHE A 47 28.06 -9.48 3.45
N LEU A 48 27.27 -10.52 3.75
CA LEU A 48 27.78 -11.88 3.90
C LEU A 48 28.37 -12.43 2.60
N VAL A 49 27.77 -12.10 1.46
CA VAL A 49 28.32 -12.46 0.14
C VAL A 49 29.64 -11.77 -0.10
N ALA A 50 29.74 -10.48 0.18
CA ALA A 50 31.00 -9.71 0.05
C ALA A 50 32.11 -10.32 0.93
N LEU A 51 31.79 -10.72 2.17
CA LEU A 51 32.75 -11.43 3.04
C LEU A 51 33.14 -12.81 2.51
N ALA A 52 32.19 -13.58 1.97
CA ALA A 52 32.46 -14.92 1.44
C ALA A 52 33.35 -14.91 0.19
N LEU A 53 33.28 -13.83 -0.57
CA LEU A 53 34.12 -13.62 -1.76
C LEU A 53 35.57 -13.22 -1.44
N ASN A 54 35.88 -12.99 -0.17
CA ASN A 54 37.19 -12.47 0.26
C ASN A 54 37.60 -11.18 -0.51
N GLU A 55 36.63 -10.52 -1.14
CA GLU A 55 36.82 -9.23 -1.78
C GLU A 55 36.88 -8.18 -0.66
N ASP A 56 37.88 -7.29 -0.74
CA ASP A 56 37.98 -6.20 0.21
C ASP A 56 36.63 -5.44 0.20
N VAL A 57 35.95 -5.41 1.31
CA VAL A 57 34.64 -4.68 1.48
C VAL A 57 34.79 -3.24 0.99
N ARG A 58 36.01 -2.71 1.00
CA ARG A 58 36.37 -1.41 0.40
C ARG A 58 36.25 -1.38 -1.13
N GLN A 59 36.46 -2.49 -1.84
CA GLN A 59 36.24 -2.54 -3.30
C GLN A 59 34.74 -2.62 -3.65
N VAL A 60 33.93 -3.28 -2.81
CA VAL A 60 32.46 -3.34 -2.98
C VAL A 60 31.80 -2.02 -2.59
N LEU A 61 32.38 -1.24 -1.67
CA LEU A 61 31.93 0.08 -1.21
C LEU A 61 32.75 1.25 -1.75
N GLY A 62 33.76 0.98 -2.60
CA GLY A 62 34.70 1.96 -3.13
C GLY A 62 34.11 2.92 -4.17
N GLU A 63 34.87 3.97 -4.48
CA GLU A 63 34.45 5.16 -5.22
C GLU A 63 33.96 4.93 -6.66
N ASP A 64 34.22 3.75 -7.27
CA ASP A 64 33.74 3.35 -8.59
C ASP A 64 32.66 2.27 -8.48
N LEU A 65 31.53 2.59 -7.82
CA LEU A 65 30.35 1.73 -7.77
C LEU A 65 29.72 1.58 -9.16
N ASP A 66 30.27 0.70 -9.99
CA ASP A 66 29.49 0.12 -11.07
C ASP A 66 28.49 -0.88 -10.45
N LEU A 67 27.29 -0.33 -10.09
CA LEU A 67 26.17 -1.09 -9.53
C LEU A 67 25.85 -2.34 -10.33
N ARG A 68 26.17 -2.34 -11.64
CA ARG A 68 25.94 -3.48 -12.53
C ARG A 68 26.97 -4.58 -12.29
N GLN A 69 28.25 -4.25 -12.15
CA GLN A 69 29.31 -5.23 -11.86
C GLN A 69 29.16 -5.80 -10.46
N SER A 70 28.86 -4.98 -9.47
CA SER A 70 28.59 -5.42 -8.10
C SER A 70 27.37 -6.34 -8.03
N ALA A 71 26.27 -6.01 -8.69
CA ALA A 71 25.08 -6.85 -8.72
C ALA A 71 25.30 -8.19 -9.44
N THR A 72 26.05 -8.19 -10.55
CA THR A 72 26.39 -9.43 -11.28
C THR A 72 27.37 -10.29 -10.49
N GLY A 73 28.36 -9.70 -9.83
CA GLY A 73 29.30 -10.39 -8.94
C GLY A 73 28.58 -11.08 -7.78
N VAL A 74 27.70 -10.36 -7.09
CA VAL A 74 26.86 -10.92 -6.01
C VAL A 74 25.97 -12.05 -6.53
N ALA A 75 25.32 -11.89 -7.68
CA ALA A 75 24.45 -12.91 -8.24
C ALA A 75 25.21 -14.19 -8.63
N THR A 76 26.37 -14.07 -9.31
CA THR A 76 27.20 -15.21 -9.70
C THR A 76 27.76 -15.94 -8.50
N SER A 77 28.19 -15.22 -7.48
CA SER A 77 28.70 -15.81 -6.24
C SER A 77 27.62 -16.54 -5.44
N LEU A 78 26.41 -15.96 -5.34
CA LEU A 78 25.26 -16.64 -4.72
C LEU A 78 24.89 -17.90 -5.49
N MET A 79 24.95 -17.91 -6.81
CA MET A 79 24.69 -19.10 -7.64
C MET A 79 25.76 -20.18 -7.45
N ALA A 80 27.01 -19.81 -7.20
CA ALA A 80 28.10 -20.75 -6.90
C ALA A 80 27.95 -21.40 -5.51
N HIS A 81 27.18 -20.79 -4.59
CA HIS A 81 26.98 -21.28 -3.23
C HIS A 81 25.49 -21.55 -2.95
N PRO A 82 24.93 -22.69 -3.38
CA PRO A 82 23.49 -22.96 -3.33
C PRO A 82 22.89 -22.93 -1.91
N ILE A 83 23.66 -23.28 -0.90
CA ILE A 83 23.21 -23.20 0.50
C ILE A 83 23.04 -21.75 0.94
N ALA A 84 23.99 -20.88 0.59
CA ALA A 84 23.90 -19.44 0.90
C ALA A 84 22.72 -18.77 0.17
N LEU A 85 22.54 -19.10 -1.12
CA LEU A 85 21.41 -18.62 -1.92
C LEU A 85 20.07 -19.06 -1.30
N THR A 86 19.96 -20.35 -0.95
CA THR A 86 18.72 -20.89 -0.36
C THR A 86 18.41 -20.23 0.98
N SER A 87 19.41 -20.06 1.84
CA SER A 87 19.26 -19.40 3.14
C SER A 87 18.84 -17.94 3.00
N PHE A 88 19.43 -17.21 2.04
CA PHE A 88 19.09 -15.84 1.73
C PHE A 88 17.65 -15.70 1.22
N LEU A 89 17.26 -16.52 0.25
CA LEU A 89 15.89 -16.53 -0.29
C LEU A 89 14.87 -16.91 0.78
N LEU A 90 15.20 -17.87 1.65
CA LEU A 90 14.34 -18.29 2.76
C LEU A 90 14.18 -17.14 3.77
N ALA A 91 15.25 -16.43 4.12
CA ALA A 91 15.17 -15.28 5.02
C ALA A 91 14.27 -14.17 4.45
N ILE A 92 14.43 -13.83 3.17
CA ILE A 92 13.55 -12.88 2.50
C ILE A 92 12.10 -13.37 2.49
N ALA A 93 11.88 -14.64 2.12
CA ALA A 93 10.54 -15.21 2.06
C ALA A 93 9.83 -15.18 3.43
N ILE A 94 10.53 -15.51 4.51
CA ILE A 94 10.00 -15.45 5.88
C ILE A 94 9.60 -14.02 6.23
N VAL A 95 10.46 -13.04 5.96
CA VAL A 95 10.16 -11.63 6.25
C VAL A 95 9.00 -11.11 5.39
N VAL A 96 8.99 -11.40 4.09
CA VAL A 96 7.93 -10.98 3.18
C VAL A 96 6.58 -11.60 3.56
N VAL A 97 6.54 -12.92 3.75
CA VAL A 97 5.29 -13.62 4.08
C VAL A 97 4.82 -13.27 5.49
N GLY A 98 5.71 -13.34 6.49
CA GLY A 98 5.38 -13.03 7.88
C GLY A 98 4.99 -11.57 8.07
N GLY A 99 5.76 -10.64 7.52
CA GLY A 99 5.49 -9.21 7.58
C GLY A 99 4.20 -8.83 6.83
N SER A 100 3.96 -9.40 5.65
CA SER A 100 2.71 -9.20 4.92
C SER A 100 1.51 -9.74 5.70
N ALA A 101 1.61 -10.92 6.29
CA ALA A 101 0.56 -11.50 7.13
C ALA A 101 0.25 -10.59 8.33
N PHE A 102 1.28 -10.08 9.01
CA PHE A 102 1.13 -9.12 10.09
C PHE A 102 0.41 -7.85 9.62
N MET A 103 0.81 -7.27 8.48
CA MET A 103 0.18 -6.08 7.90
C MET A 103 -1.29 -6.31 7.55
N PHE A 104 -1.64 -7.48 7.00
CA PHE A 104 -3.04 -7.80 6.69
C PHE A 104 -3.89 -7.91 7.96
N ILE A 105 -3.37 -8.51 9.01
CA ILE A 105 -4.03 -8.62 10.32
C ILE A 105 -4.27 -7.23 10.90
N LEU A 106 -3.26 -6.38 10.90
CA LEU A 106 -3.30 -5.02 11.43
C LEU A 106 -4.32 -4.15 10.68
N LYS A 107 -4.40 -4.28 9.35
CA LYS A 107 -5.42 -3.61 8.54
C LYS A 107 -6.86 -3.99 8.94
N GLY A 108 -7.09 -5.21 9.43
CA GLY A 108 -8.39 -5.61 9.96
C GLY A 108 -8.81 -4.77 11.16
N GLY A 109 -7.91 -4.54 12.11
CA GLY A 109 -8.16 -3.68 13.27
C GLY A 109 -8.36 -2.21 12.89
N THR A 110 -7.50 -1.69 11.98
CA THR A 110 -7.62 -0.29 11.54
C THR A 110 -8.95 0.00 10.86
N LEU A 111 -9.39 -0.91 9.97
CA LEU A 111 -10.69 -0.75 9.31
C LEU A 111 -11.88 -0.94 10.26
N ALA A 112 -11.77 -1.80 11.27
CA ALA A 112 -12.80 -1.92 12.30
C ALA A 112 -13.00 -0.60 13.05
N VAL A 113 -11.91 0.10 13.40
CA VAL A 113 -11.97 1.44 14.03
C VAL A 113 -12.64 2.45 13.10
N ILE A 114 -12.28 2.48 11.81
CA ILE A 114 -12.88 3.42 10.84
C ILE A 114 -14.36 3.13 10.61
N VAL A 115 -14.78 1.85 10.58
CA VAL A 115 -16.19 1.45 10.48
C VAL A 115 -16.98 1.86 11.74
N ASP A 116 -16.41 1.65 12.92
CA ASP A 116 -17.03 2.08 14.17
C ASP A 116 -17.15 3.61 14.23
N ALA A 117 -16.08 4.32 13.84
CA ALA A 117 -16.08 5.77 13.72
C ALA A 117 -17.16 6.28 12.76
N GLN A 118 -17.29 5.65 11.59
CA GLN A 118 -18.32 6.00 10.59
C GLN A 118 -19.75 5.87 11.15
N ARG A 119 -20.02 4.81 11.93
CA ARG A 119 -21.34 4.57 12.54
C ARG A 119 -21.74 5.62 13.57
N HIS A 120 -20.76 6.18 14.29
CA HIS A 120 -20.99 7.13 15.37
C HIS A 120 -20.77 8.60 14.98
N ALA A 121 -20.19 8.87 13.82
CA ALA A 121 -19.73 10.20 13.41
C ALA A 121 -20.84 11.23 13.13
N GLY A 122 -22.07 10.76 12.81
CA GLY A 122 -23.12 11.67 12.34
C GLY A 122 -22.73 12.40 11.02
N PRO A 123 -23.32 13.55 10.72
CA PRO A 123 -23.08 14.29 9.45
C PRO A 123 -21.81 15.18 9.55
N LEU A 124 -20.62 14.55 9.57
CA LEU A 124 -19.30 15.23 9.67
C LEU A 124 -19.03 16.20 8.51
N GLU A 125 -19.55 15.88 7.33
CA GLU A 125 -19.31 16.65 6.10
C GLU A 125 -20.03 17.98 6.02
N ARG A 126 -21.04 18.21 6.86
CA ARG A 126 -21.83 19.46 6.88
C ARG A 126 -21.01 20.62 7.42
N TYR A 127 -21.13 21.76 6.76
CA TYR A 127 -20.47 23.00 7.19
C TYR A 127 -21.31 23.75 8.21
N PRO A 128 -20.73 24.35 9.27
CA PRO A 128 -19.31 24.30 9.69
C PRO A 128 -18.92 22.98 10.35
N VAL A 129 -17.66 22.53 10.14
CA VAL A 129 -17.13 21.33 10.80
C VAL A 129 -17.07 21.57 12.32
N ARG A 130 -17.84 20.81 13.09
CA ARG A 130 -17.92 20.96 14.55
C ARG A 130 -16.94 20.01 15.23
N LEU A 131 -16.08 20.52 16.11
CA LEU A 131 -15.16 19.72 16.93
C LEU A 131 -15.87 18.62 17.73
N ALA A 132 -17.09 18.87 18.18
CA ALA A 132 -17.89 17.87 18.88
C ALA A 132 -18.20 16.63 18.02
N LEU A 133 -18.42 16.81 16.70
CA LEU A 133 -18.62 15.70 15.79
C LEU A 133 -17.29 14.94 15.51
N LEU A 134 -16.17 15.64 15.40
CA LEU A 134 -14.85 15.00 15.29
C LEU A 134 -14.51 14.19 16.54
N ARG A 135 -14.79 14.71 17.74
CA ARG A 135 -14.64 13.95 19.00
C ARG A 135 -15.52 12.71 19.05
N ARG A 136 -16.76 12.79 18.55
CA ARG A 136 -17.64 11.62 18.40
C ARG A 136 -17.11 10.59 17.42
N ALA A 137 -16.50 11.03 16.34
CA ALA A 137 -15.88 10.18 15.33
C ALA A 137 -14.51 9.62 15.76
N SER A 138 -13.91 10.17 16.81
CA SER A 138 -12.69 9.64 17.41
C SER A 138 -13.02 8.41 18.24
N ARG A 139 -12.93 7.24 17.60
CA ARG A 139 -13.26 5.93 18.16
C ARG A 139 -12.03 5.03 18.30
N THR A 140 -10.84 5.61 18.24
CA THR A 140 -9.61 4.86 18.46
C THR A 140 -9.57 4.33 19.89
N SER A 141 -9.86 3.05 20.04
CA SER A 141 -9.76 2.29 21.27
C SER A 141 -8.98 1.01 21.00
N VAL A 142 -8.15 0.62 21.96
CA VAL A 142 -7.39 -0.64 21.90
C VAL A 142 -8.35 -1.82 21.78
N ASP A 143 -9.46 -1.79 22.50
CA ASP A 143 -10.45 -2.88 22.50
C ASP A 143 -11.11 -3.03 21.13
N VAL A 144 -11.59 -1.93 20.52
CA VAL A 144 -12.18 -1.95 19.17
C VAL A 144 -11.17 -2.44 18.13
N PHE A 145 -9.92 -1.99 18.24
CA PHE A 145 -8.86 -2.40 17.34
C PHE A 145 -8.54 -3.89 17.47
N LEU A 146 -8.35 -4.39 18.71
CA LEU A 146 -8.00 -5.79 18.96
C LEU A 146 -9.16 -6.74 18.61
N ASP A 147 -10.41 -6.37 18.94
CA ASP A 147 -11.60 -7.13 18.57
C ASP A 147 -11.73 -7.22 17.05
N GLY A 148 -11.60 -6.09 16.35
CA GLY A 148 -11.58 -6.04 14.88
C GLY A 148 -10.47 -6.91 14.29
N THR A 149 -9.27 -6.84 14.85
CA THR A 149 -8.12 -7.65 14.46
C THR A 149 -8.42 -9.14 14.61
N ARG A 150 -8.94 -9.58 15.75
CA ARG A 150 -9.29 -10.99 16.02
C ARG A 150 -10.38 -11.50 15.10
N ARG A 151 -11.46 -10.72 14.95
CA ARG A 151 -12.64 -11.07 14.16
C ARG A 151 -12.34 -11.19 12.68
N LEU A 152 -11.55 -10.25 12.12
CA LEU A 152 -11.28 -10.16 10.68
C LEU A 152 -10.02 -10.92 10.26
N ARG A 153 -9.18 -11.41 11.19
CA ARG A 153 -7.86 -12.01 10.94
C ARG A 153 -7.86 -13.00 9.77
N GLN A 154 -8.66 -14.05 9.87
CA GLN A 154 -8.63 -15.12 8.85
C GLN A 154 -9.08 -14.66 7.48
N ARG A 155 -10.06 -13.74 7.44
CA ARG A 155 -10.58 -13.22 6.18
C ARG A 155 -9.59 -12.30 5.50
N PHE A 156 -8.94 -11.44 6.27
CA PHE A 156 -7.91 -10.52 5.77
C PHE A 156 -6.64 -11.28 5.36
N LEU A 157 -6.26 -12.33 6.08
CA LEU A 157 -5.17 -13.21 5.67
C LEU A 157 -5.46 -13.91 4.33
N ARG A 158 -6.65 -14.46 4.14
CA ARG A 158 -7.05 -15.09 2.87
C ARG A 158 -7.07 -14.09 1.72
N LEU A 159 -7.63 -12.91 1.94
CA LEU A 159 -7.66 -11.85 0.94
C LEU A 159 -6.25 -11.34 0.64
N GLY A 160 -5.41 -11.19 1.66
CA GLY A 160 -4.02 -10.79 1.53
C GLY A 160 -3.17 -11.84 0.81
N ALA A 161 -3.37 -13.13 1.08
CA ALA A 161 -2.69 -14.21 0.35
C ALA A 161 -3.06 -14.19 -1.14
N PHE A 162 -4.34 -13.93 -1.47
CA PHE A 162 -4.76 -13.74 -2.85
C PHE A 162 -4.08 -12.53 -3.51
N LEU A 163 -3.97 -11.40 -2.79
CA LEU A 163 -3.26 -10.22 -3.27
C LEU A 163 -1.78 -10.52 -3.52
N LEU A 164 -1.12 -11.20 -2.58
CA LEU A 164 0.30 -11.57 -2.69
C LEU A 164 0.53 -12.50 -3.90
N ALA A 165 -0.35 -13.49 -4.11
CA ALA A 165 -0.31 -14.36 -5.29
C ALA A 165 -0.50 -13.57 -6.59
N THR A 166 -1.43 -12.60 -6.61
CA THR A 166 -1.65 -11.73 -7.77
C THR A 166 -0.41 -10.89 -8.08
N TYR A 167 0.25 -10.35 -7.06
CA TYR A 167 1.49 -9.58 -7.24
C TYR A 167 2.63 -10.46 -7.76
N LEU A 168 2.78 -11.66 -7.20
CA LEU A 168 3.80 -12.61 -7.64
C LEU A 168 3.62 -12.98 -9.11
N VAL A 169 2.41 -13.36 -9.49
CA VAL A 169 2.09 -13.72 -10.90
C VAL A 169 2.30 -12.53 -11.82
N SER A 170 1.82 -11.33 -11.44
CA SER A 170 2.00 -10.13 -12.25
C SER A 170 3.47 -9.75 -12.40
N GLY A 171 4.24 -9.86 -11.33
CA GLY A 171 5.67 -9.58 -11.33
C GLY A 171 6.47 -10.58 -12.17
N LEU A 172 6.17 -11.88 -12.04
CA LEU A 172 6.79 -12.93 -12.85
C LEU A 172 6.47 -12.76 -14.35
N LEU A 173 5.22 -12.48 -14.68
CA LEU A 173 4.80 -12.22 -16.06
C LEU A 173 5.55 -11.01 -16.63
N TYR A 174 5.61 -9.91 -15.88
CA TYR A 174 6.34 -8.73 -16.29
C TYR A 174 7.84 -9.01 -16.52
N LEU A 175 8.50 -9.69 -15.57
CA LEU A 175 9.90 -10.06 -15.70
C LEU A 175 10.14 -10.96 -16.93
N THR A 176 9.25 -11.93 -17.15
CA THR A 176 9.34 -12.81 -18.34
C THR A 176 9.25 -12.01 -19.63
N VAL A 177 8.30 -11.07 -19.74
CA VAL A 177 8.16 -10.21 -20.91
C VAL A 177 9.39 -9.35 -21.13
N VAL A 178 9.91 -8.70 -20.05
CA VAL A 178 11.08 -7.82 -20.14
C VAL A 178 12.34 -8.59 -20.52
N VAL A 179 12.59 -9.75 -19.88
CA VAL A 179 13.78 -10.55 -20.14
C VAL A 179 13.71 -11.22 -21.52
N ALA A 180 12.57 -11.80 -21.88
CA ALA A 180 12.40 -12.44 -23.19
C ALA A 180 12.52 -11.43 -24.32
N GLY A 181 11.92 -10.26 -24.17
CA GLY A 181 12.03 -9.20 -25.15
C GLY A 181 13.44 -8.64 -25.30
N TYR A 182 14.16 -8.44 -24.18
CA TYR A 182 15.58 -8.04 -24.21
C TYR A 182 16.44 -9.05 -24.99
N ARG A 183 16.22 -10.35 -24.74
CA ARG A 183 16.93 -11.42 -25.47
C ARG A 183 16.58 -11.47 -26.95
N ALA A 184 15.30 -11.21 -27.30
CA ALA A 184 14.84 -11.23 -28.68
C ALA A 184 15.40 -10.07 -29.52
N VAL A 185 15.66 -8.92 -28.91
CA VAL A 185 16.25 -7.75 -29.60
C VAL A 185 17.73 -7.99 -29.92
N GLY A 186 18.46 -8.81 -29.12
CA GLY A 186 19.86 -9.12 -29.32
C GLY A 186 20.79 -7.94 -29.00
N GLU A 187 22.11 -8.18 -29.12
CA GLU A 187 23.11 -7.13 -28.83
C GLU A 187 23.19 -6.04 -29.92
N GLU A 188 22.84 -6.37 -31.15
CA GLU A 188 22.83 -5.47 -32.30
C GLU A 188 21.44 -4.83 -32.56
N GLY A 189 20.45 -5.16 -31.70
CA GLY A 189 19.10 -4.71 -31.88
C GLY A 189 18.83 -3.27 -31.45
N PHE A 190 17.63 -2.80 -31.76
CA PHE A 190 17.16 -1.44 -31.47
C PHE A 190 16.88 -1.26 -29.96
N LEU A 191 17.95 -1.16 -29.14
CA LEU A 191 17.89 -1.03 -27.69
C LEU A 191 16.97 0.12 -27.23
N VAL A 192 17.00 1.26 -27.92
CA VAL A 192 16.14 2.42 -27.61
C VAL A 192 14.66 2.06 -27.73
N GLY A 193 14.29 1.38 -28.82
CA GLY A 193 12.90 0.93 -29.02
C GLY A 193 12.45 -0.05 -27.95
N TRP A 194 13.31 -1.00 -27.57
CA TRP A 194 13.02 -1.91 -26.47
C TRP A 194 12.85 -1.18 -25.14
N THR A 195 13.69 -0.19 -24.84
CA THR A 195 13.56 0.62 -23.61
C THR A 195 12.20 1.32 -23.54
N VAL A 196 11.72 1.86 -24.67
CA VAL A 196 10.38 2.48 -24.74
C VAL A 196 9.29 1.44 -24.48
N ILE A 197 9.36 0.25 -25.10
CA ILE A 197 8.41 -0.84 -24.88
C ILE A 197 8.42 -1.28 -23.41
N ALA A 198 9.58 -1.48 -22.81
CA ALA A 198 9.73 -1.84 -21.40
C ALA A 198 9.16 -0.76 -20.48
N ALA A 199 9.32 0.52 -20.80
CA ALA A 199 8.72 1.62 -20.06
C ALA A 199 7.18 1.60 -20.15
N LEU A 200 6.61 1.32 -21.33
CA LEU A 200 5.17 1.15 -21.50
C LEU A 200 4.64 -0.06 -20.73
N CYS A 201 5.33 -1.19 -20.79
CA CYS A 201 4.97 -2.37 -19.99
C CYS A 201 5.01 -2.07 -18.48
N SER A 202 6.00 -1.29 -18.02
CA SER A 202 6.08 -0.84 -16.63
C SER A 202 4.90 0.06 -16.25
N ALA A 203 4.53 1.00 -17.10
CA ALA A 203 3.37 1.87 -16.88
C ALA A 203 2.06 1.06 -16.82
N LEU A 204 1.90 0.06 -17.70
CA LEU A 204 0.75 -0.85 -17.68
C LEU A 204 0.72 -1.69 -16.40
N LEU A 205 1.87 -2.20 -15.94
CA LEU A 205 1.96 -2.94 -14.68
C LEU A 205 1.56 -2.05 -13.50
N VAL A 206 2.05 -0.82 -13.43
CA VAL A 206 1.67 0.14 -12.37
C VAL A 206 0.17 0.42 -12.40
N GLY A 207 -0.41 0.65 -13.58
CA GLY A 207 -1.85 0.83 -13.75
C GLY A 207 -2.64 -0.39 -13.27
N TRP A 208 -2.22 -1.59 -13.69
CA TRP A 208 -2.80 -2.86 -13.26
C TRP A 208 -2.75 -3.03 -11.73
N LEU A 209 -1.58 -2.85 -11.11
CA LEU A 209 -1.41 -2.97 -9.66
C LEU A 209 -2.25 -1.93 -8.90
N THR A 210 -2.42 -0.73 -9.46
CA THR A 210 -3.28 0.31 -8.89
C THR A 210 -4.74 -0.12 -8.87
N LEU A 211 -5.23 -0.74 -9.96
CA LEU A 211 -6.58 -1.31 -10.03
C LEU A 211 -6.77 -2.46 -9.03
N VAL A 212 -5.80 -3.38 -8.97
CA VAL A 212 -5.82 -4.51 -8.02
C VAL A 212 -5.86 -4.00 -6.58
N ASN A 213 -5.04 -2.99 -6.23
CA ASN A 213 -5.04 -2.39 -4.89
C ASN A 213 -6.36 -1.71 -4.55
N THR A 214 -6.97 -1.03 -5.51
CA THR A 214 -8.27 -0.40 -5.30
C THR A 214 -9.36 -1.44 -5.08
N GLY A 215 -9.40 -2.50 -5.89
CA GLY A 215 -10.31 -3.63 -5.70
C GLY A 215 -10.11 -4.28 -4.33
N TYR A 216 -8.87 -4.49 -3.93
CA TYR A 216 -8.51 -5.00 -2.62
C TYR A 216 -9.01 -4.10 -1.47
N LEU A 217 -8.85 -2.78 -1.59
CA LEU A 217 -9.35 -1.82 -0.61
C LEU A 217 -10.87 -1.87 -0.49
N ILE A 218 -11.60 -1.91 -1.61
CA ILE A 218 -13.06 -1.99 -1.62
C ILE A 218 -13.52 -3.28 -0.93
N LEU A 219 -12.89 -4.42 -1.25
CA LEU A 219 -13.20 -5.71 -0.61
C LEU A 219 -12.96 -5.65 0.91
N GLN A 220 -11.88 -5.04 1.35
CA GLN A 220 -11.58 -4.86 2.78
C GLN A 220 -12.65 -4.02 3.47
N VAL A 221 -13.06 -2.91 2.85
CA VAL A 221 -14.11 -2.02 3.40
C VAL A 221 -15.44 -2.77 3.53
N VAL A 222 -15.88 -3.50 2.50
CA VAL A 222 -17.13 -4.27 2.54
C VAL A 222 -17.07 -5.37 3.60
N MET A 223 -15.93 -6.09 3.68
CA MET A 223 -15.73 -7.14 4.69
C MET A 223 -15.77 -6.59 6.12
N ALA A 224 -15.13 -5.44 6.36
CA ALA A 224 -15.10 -4.81 7.68
C ALA A 224 -16.47 -4.24 8.06
N ALA A 225 -17.22 -3.65 7.10
CA ALA A 225 -18.52 -3.04 7.35
C ALA A 225 -19.61 -4.07 7.68
N ARG A 226 -19.58 -5.23 7.02
CA ARG A 226 -20.65 -6.24 7.08
C ARG A 226 -20.28 -7.55 7.76
N ASP A 227 -19.04 -7.74 8.07
CA ASP A 227 -18.55 -9.00 8.65
C ASP A 227 -18.81 -10.23 7.76
N VAL A 228 -18.70 -10.07 6.43
CA VAL A 228 -18.99 -11.12 5.44
C VAL A 228 -17.74 -11.82 4.95
N SER A 229 -17.90 -12.98 4.29
CA SER A 229 -16.81 -13.72 3.65
C SER A 229 -16.29 -13.00 2.41
N VAL A 230 -15.05 -13.31 1.97
CA VAL A 230 -14.41 -12.73 0.78
C VAL A 230 -15.29 -12.87 -0.48
N ARG A 231 -15.93 -14.04 -0.68
CA ARG A 231 -16.80 -14.28 -1.84
C ARG A 231 -18.05 -13.38 -1.83
N MET A 232 -18.62 -13.18 -0.65
CA MET A 232 -19.81 -12.33 -0.48
C MET A 232 -19.44 -10.86 -0.65
N ALA A 233 -18.31 -10.45 -0.07
CA ALA A 233 -17.76 -9.11 -0.26
C ALA A 233 -17.48 -8.81 -1.75
N ALA A 234 -16.94 -9.78 -2.50
CA ALA A 234 -16.70 -9.62 -3.93
C ALA A 234 -18.01 -9.42 -4.72
N ARG A 235 -19.06 -10.19 -4.42
CA ARG A 235 -20.38 -10.00 -5.04
C ARG A 235 -20.99 -8.64 -4.73
N GLU A 236 -20.91 -8.20 -3.49
CA GLU A 236 -21.41 -6.88 -3.07
C GLU A 236 -20.59 -5.75 -3.70
N ALA A 237 -19.27 -5.86 -3.73
CA ALA A 237 -18.40 -4.88 -4.38
C ALA A 237 -18.70 -4.76 -5.88
N LEU A 238 -18.89 -5.88 -6.59
CA LEU A 238 -19.29 -5.89 -7.98
C LEU A 238 -20.69 -5.27 -8.21
N ARG A 239 -21.63 -5.54 -7.30
CA ARG A 239 -22.95 -4.92 -7.34
C ARG A 239 -22.84 -3.40 -7.16
N LEU A 240 -22.07 -2.94 -6.18
CA LEU A 240 -21.85 -1.53 -5.92
C LEU A 240 -21.20 -0.84 -7.14
N LEU A 241 -20.21 -1.49 -7.75
CA LEU A 241 -19.58 -1.00 -8.98
C LEU A 241 -20.60 -0.84 -10.12
N ARG A 242 -21.52 -1.77 -10.28
CA ARG A 242 -22.55 -1.69 -11.35
C ARG A 242 -23.62 -0.63 -11.09
N VAL A 243 -23.98 -0.39 -9.81
CA VAL A 243 -25.04 0.56 -9.45
C VAL A 243 -24.52 2.01 -9.45
N ASP A 244 -23.31 2.25 -9.00
CA ASP A 244 -22.77 3.60 -8.81
C ASP A 244 -21.34 3.76 -9.37
N THR A 245 -21.15 3.22 -10.60
CA THR A 245 -19.85 3.23 -11.30
C THR A 245 -19.22 4.61 -11.35
N ALA A 246 -20.00 5.63 -11.66
CA ALA A 246 -19.50 7.01 -11.83
C ALA A 246 -18.90 7.58 -10.53
N ARG A 247 -19.54 7.34 -9.37
CA ARG A 247 -19.02 7.82 -8.09
C ARG A 247 -17.83 7.00 -7.62
N MET A 248 -17.86 5.68 -7.82
CA MET A 248 -16.74 4.79 -7.49
C MET A 248 -15.49 5.14 -8.29
N LEU A 249 -15.63 5.31 -9.62
CA LEU A 249 -14.55 5.77 -10.49
C LEU A 249 -14.09 7.19 -10.15
N GLY A 250 -15.01 8.07 -9.77
CA GLY A 250 -14.68 9.41 -9.34
C GLY A 250 -13.82 9.43 -8.06
N VAL A 251 -14.18 8.64 -7.03
CA VAL A 251 -13.35 8.50 -5.83
C VAL A 251 -11.99 7.89 -6.17
N PHE A 252 -11.97 6.87 -7.05
CA PHE A 252 -10.73 6.28 -7.55
C PHE A 252 -9.83 7.34 -8.21
N ALA A 253 -10.35 8.09 -9.17
CA ALA A 253 -9.60 9.10 -9.91
C ALA A 253 -9.02 10.18 -8.98
N VAL A 254 -9.83 10.69 -8.04
CA VAL A 254 -9.35 11.68 -7.06
C VAL A 254 -8.30 11.08 -6.13
N THR A 255 -8.48 9.85 -5.65
CA THR A 255 -7.50 9.18 -4.79
C THR A 255 -6.17 8.98 -5.53
N VAL A 256 -6.21 8.45 -6.75
CA VAL A 256 -5.00 8.25 -7.58
C VAL A 256 -4.30 9.57 -7.87
N SER A 257 -5.07 10.64 -8.19
CA SER A 257 -4.51 11.98 -8.40
C SER A 257 -3.83 12.52 -7.14
N LEU A 258 -4.46 12.39 -5.97
CA LEU A 258 -3.87 12.82 -4.69
C LEU A 258 -2.59 12.03 -4.36
N VAL A 259 -2.60 10.72 -4.57
CA VAL A 259 -1.41 9.86 -4.38
C VAL A 259 -0.32 10.26 -5.38
N GLY A 260 -0.67 10.52 -6.64
CA GLY A 260 0.26 10.99 -7.67
C GLY A 260 0.93 12.32 -7.32
N ILE A 261 0.13 13.31 -6.90
CA ILE A 261 0.64 14.61 -6.43
C ILE A 261 1.54 14.43 -5.21
N ALA A 262 1.13 13.62 -4.24
CA ALA A 262 1.92 13.33 -3.05
C ALA A 262 3.25 12.64 -3.39
N THR A 263 3.24 11.72 -4.36
CA THR A 263 4.43 11.05 -4.86
C THR A 263 5.37 12.04 -5.53
N LEU A 264 4.85 12.88 -6.43
CA LEU A 264 5.64 13.89 -7.13
C LEU A 264 6.27 14.89 -6.14
N ALA A 265 5.47 15.42 -5.21
CA ALA A 265 5.97 16.30 -4.16
C ALA A 265 7.08 15.64 -3.31
N SER A 266 6.90 14.35 -3.01
CA SER A 266 7.91 13.58 -2.27
C SER A 266 9.21 13.39 -3.07
N ILE A 267 9.13 13.13 -4.37
CA ILE A 267 10.30 13.00 -5.25
C ILE A 267 11.06 14.32 -5.29
N VAL A 268 10.35 15.44 -5.50
CA VAL A 268 10.94 16.79 -5.54
C VAL A 268 11.62 17.13 -4.21
N ALA A 269 10.94 16.87 -3.08
CA ALA A 269 11.51 17.10 -1.75
C ALA A 269 12.77 16.26 -1.51
N THR A 270 12.73 14.96 -1.87
CA THR A 270 13.88 14.06 -1.69
C THR A 270 15.05 14.47 -2.59
N ALA A 271 14.79 14.81 -3.85
CA ALA A 271 15.81 15.27 -4.79
C ALA A 271 16.44 16.61 -4.33
N GLY A 272 15.62 17.56 -3.88
CA GLY A 272 16.09 18.85 -3.36
C GLY A 272 16.98 18.69 -2.13
N LEU A 273 16.56 17.89 -1.14
CA LEU A 273 17.38 17.59 0.04
C LEU A 273 18.64 16.80 -0.32
N GLY A 274 18.55 15.90 -1.30
CA GLY A 274 19.71 15.16 -1.83
C GLY A 274 20.77 16.10 -2.43
N LEU A 275 20.36 17.05 -3.26
CA LEU A 275 21.29 18.03 -3.84
C LEU A 275 22.01 18.87 -2.77
N ILE A 276 21.31 19.28 -1.71
CA ILE A 276 21.91 20.04 -0.62
C ILE A 276 22.91 19.19 0.18
N SER A 277 22.67 17.89 0.28
CA SER A 277 23.55 16.97 1.04
C SER A 277 24.91 16.73 0.41
N PHE A 278 25.13 17.07 -0.87
CA PHE A 278 26.45 17.02 -1.52
C PHE A 278 27.41 18.12 -1.07
N VAL A 279 26.90 19.16 -0.38
CA VAL A 279 27.76 20.22 0.16
C VAL A 279 28.47 19.70 1.41
N PRO A 280 29.80 19.68 1.48
CA PRO A 280 30.56 19.23 2.66
C PRO A 280 30.09 19.94 3.92
N PHE A 281 30.02 19.21 5.05
CA PHE A 281 29.50 19.64 6.38
C PHE A 281 28.00 19.97 6.42
N VAL A 282 27.38 20.44 5.34
CA VAL A 282 25.93 20.70 5.28
C VAL A 282 25.16 19.37 5.22
N GLY A 283 25.74 18.33 4.62
CA GLY A 283 25.11 17.00 4.51
C GLY A 283 24.68 16.44 5.87
N LEU A 284 25.51 16.56 6.90
CA LEU A 284 25.17 16.11 8.27
C LEU A 284 24.00 16.91 8.87
N ALA A 285 23.94 18.22 8.63
CA ALA A 285 22.85 19.07 9.08
C ALA A 285 21.52 18.79 8.36
N VAL A 286 21.58 18.24 7.15
CA VAL A 286 20.39 17.89 6.35
C VAL A 286 19.78 16.52 6.75
N LEU A 287 20.54 15.63 7.41
CA LEU A 287 20.05 14.32 7.84
C LEU A 287 18.74 14.37 8.66
N PRO A 288 18.59 15.25 9.69
CA PRO A 288 17.33 15.35 10.41
C PRO A 288 16.16 15.78 9.53
N LEU A 289 16.39 16.65 8.53
CA LEU A 289 15.38 17.09 7.57
C LEU A 289 14.98 15.97 6.62
N GLN A 290 15.94 15.15 6.16
CA GLN A 290 15.67 13.97 5.34
C GLN A 290 14.82 12.95 6.12
N LEU A 291 15.16 12.71 7.40
CA LEU A 291 14.39 11.84 8.28
C LEU A 291 12.96 12.37 8.48
N LEU A 292 12.82 13.67 8.75
CA LEU A 292 11.51 14.31 8.88
C LEU A 292 10.69 14.21 7.58
N ALA A 293 11.29 14.46 6.42
CA ALA A 293 10.64 14.31 5.12
C ALA A 293 10.17 12.87 4.88
N TRP A 294 10.98 11.88 5.26
CA TRP A 294 10.61 10.46 5.18
C TRP A 294 9.43 10.12 6.11
N LEU A 295 9.43 10.61 7.35
CA LEU A 295 8.34 10.42 8.30
C LEU A 295 7.04 11.06 7.79
N LEU A 296 7.08 12.32 7.36
CA LEU A 296 5.93 13.05 6.83
C LEU A 296 5.36 12.38 5.58
N ARG A 297 6.25 11.94 4.67
CA ARG A 297 5.85 11.16 3.50
C ARG A 297 5.07 9.91 3.90
N GLY A 298 5.61 9.11 4.81
CA GLY A 298 4.98 7.87 5.25
C GLY A 298 3.61 8.12 5.90
N LEU A 299 3.51 9.08 6.82
CA LEU A 299 2.24 9.47 7.44
C LEU A 299 1.22 9.96 6.43
N MET A 300 1.64 10.76 5.44
CA MET A 300 0.76 11.27 4.39
C MET A 300 0.15 10.14 3.56
N PHE A 301 0.96 9.14 3.14
CA PHE A 301 0.44 8.01 2.38
C PHE A 301 -0.53 7.15 3.19
N GLN A 302 -0.26 6.92 4.48
CA GLN A 302 -1.19 6.21 5.37
C GLN A 302 -2.51 6.99 5.55
N TYR A 303 -2.41 8.29 5.75
CA TYR A 303 -3.58 9.17 5.83
C TYR A 303 -4.43 9.13 4.55
N LEU A 304 -3.82 9.21 3.37
CA LEU A 304 -4.52 9.09 2.09
C LEU A 304 -5.18 7.72 1.91
N GLY A 305 -4.51 6.65 2.32
CA GLY A 305 -5.05 5.29 2.30
C GLY A 305 -6.31 5.15 3.17
N LEU A 306 -6.28 5.66 4.40
CA LEU A 306 -7.44 5.65 5.30
C LEU A 306 -8.54 6.60 4.84
N THR A 307 -8.19 7.76 4.27
CA THR A 307 -9.13 8.68 3.63
C THR A 307 -9.92 7.98 2.52
N SER A 308 -9.22 7.22 1.68
CA SER A 308 -9.83 6.44 0.60
C SER A 308 -10.77 5.36 1.14
N ALA A 309 -10.32 4.63 2.17
CA ALA A 309 -11.16 3.62 2.83
C ALA A 309 -12.45 4.25 3.41
N GLY A 310 -12.34 5.39 4.11
CA GLY A 310 -13.48 6.12 4.64
C GLY A 310 -14.40 6.68 3.55
N ALA A 311 -13.85 7.11 2.41
CA ALA A 311 -14.63 7.59 1.27
C ALA A 311 -15.45 6.44 0.64
N TYR A 312 -14.84 5.28 0.39
CA TYR A 312 -15.56 4.11 -0.11
C TYR A 312 -16.59 3.60 0.88
N LEU A 313 -16.29 3.62 2.19
CA LEU A 313 -17.24 3.26 3.23
C LEU A 313 -18.46 4.19 3.23
N SER A 314 -18.26 5.50 3.06
CA SER A 314 -19.35 6.47 2.98
C SER A 314 -20.24 6.30 1.75
N LEU A 315 -19.66 5.87 0.61
CA LEU A 315 -20.43 5.52 -0.58
C LEU A 315 -21.25 4.23 -0.38
N TYR A 316 -20.65 3.27 0.32
CA TYR A 316 -21.31 2.01 0.63
C TYR A 316 -22.53 2.17 1.55
N ASP A 317 -22.44 3.08 2.54
CA ASP A 317 -23.53 3.39 3.50
C ASP A 317 -24.60 4.35 2.93
N ALA A 318 -24.41 4.90 1.74
CA ALA A 318 -25.36 5.81 1.12
C ALA A 318 -26.69 5.09 0.76
N PRO A 319 -27.86 5.79 0.77
CA PRO A 319 -29.19 5.16 0.59
C PRO A 319 -29.38 4.37 -0.71
N GLY A 320 -28.50 4.54 -1.71
CA GLY A 320 -28.48 3.73 -2.93
C GLY A 320 -27.74 2.39 -2.81
N GLY A 321 -26.92 2.23 -1.77
CA GLY A 321 -26.18 1.00 -1.42
C GLY A 321 -26.86 0.12 -0.38
N ALA A 322 -28.09 0.46 0.04
CA ALA A 322 -28.79 -0.22 1.13
C ALA A 322 -29.03 -1.71 0.86
N PRO A 323 -28.78 -2.55 1.88
CA PRO A 323 -28.81 -3.99 1.74
C PRO A 323 -30.22 -4.58 1.81
N VAL A 324 -30.38 -5.66 1.09
CA VAL A 324 -31.56 -6.56 1.09
C VAL A 324 -31.81 -7.21 2.47
N SER A 325 -30.92 -7.06 3.46
CA SER A 325 -31.06 -7.73 4.78
C SER A 325 -31.98 -7.03 5.78
N ALA A 326 -32.50 -5.84 5.50
CA ALA A 326 -33.56 -5.23 6.33
C ALA A 326 -34.95 -5.84 6.11
N SER A 327 -35.14 -6.65 5.06
CA SER A 327 -36.44 -7.26 4.72
C SER A 327 -36.71 -8.60 5.45
N ILE A 328 -35.71 -9.20 6.10
CA ILE A 328 -35.89 -10.54 6.74
C ILE A 328 -36.22 -10.41 8.26
N ALA A 329 -35.98 -9.23 8.85
CA ALA A 329 -36.27 -9.00 10.25
C ALA A 329 -37.72 -8.51 10.54
N GLY A 330 -38.55 -8.29 9.53
CA GLY A 330 -39.90 -7.73 9.64
C GLY A 330 -41.05 -8.73 9.49
N GLY A 331 -40.80 -10.02 9.50
CA GLY A 331 -41.80 -11.03 9.26
C GLY A 331 -41.95 -12.07 10.38
N VAL A 332 -42.35 -11.64 11.59
CA VAL A 332 -43.03 -12.52 12.54
C VAL A 332 -44.44 -11.93 12.76
N PRO A 333 -45.50 -12.49 12.16
CA PRO A 333 -46.84 -12.19 12.58
C PRO A 333 -47.10 -12.89 13.91
N ALA A 334 -47.81 -12.19 14.80
CA ALA A 334 -48.28 -12.63 16.09
C ALA A 334 -49.20 -13.86 16.02
#